data_dcca9efcd09c178c99c7a4bc7d134950
#
_entry.id   dcca9efcd09c178c99c7a4bc7d134950
#
_cell.length_a   1.000
_cell.length_b   1.000
_cell.length_c   1.000
_cell.angle_alpha   90.00
_cell.angle_beta   90.00
_cell.angle_gamma   90.00
#
_symmetry.space_group_name_H-M   'P 1'
#
loop_
_entity.id
_entity.type
_entity.pdbx_description
1 polymer ?
#
loop_
_entity_poly.entity_id
_entity_poly.type
_entity_poly.pdbx_seq_one_letter_code
_entity_poly.pdbx_strand_id
1 'polypeptide(L)'
;MSLYNSSEITVHKLKELREENKKIQILDVREDTERDHAHIKGTIHIKLSEIANRYTELDGDKNIFVMCNTGTRSQVVCKWLKSKGFMKCVNVLGGIDAWAALIDREIRRY
;
A
#
# COMPACT_ATOMS: atom_id res chain seq x y z
N MET A 1 -9.16 18.09 2.70
CA MET A 1 -8.05 17.49 1.92
C MET A 1 -8.61 16.79 0.70
N SER A 2 -8.08 17.08 -0.46
CA SER A 2 -8.52 16.41 -1.69
C SER A 2 -8.00 14.96 -1.72
N LEU A 3 -8.82 14.05 -2.25
CA LEU A 3 -8.43 12.66 -2.44
C LEU A 3 -7.59 12.51 -3.70
N TYR A 4 -6.73 11.50 -3.70
CA TYR A 4 -5.99 11.10 -4.88
C TYR A 4 -6.92 10.33 -5.81
N ASN A 5 -7.03 10.75 -7.05
CA ASN A 5 -8.06 10.27 -7.99
C ASN A 5 -7.60 9.27 -9.05
N SER A 6 -6.40 8.72 -8.95
CA SER A 6 -5.94 7.70 -9.87
C SER A 6 -5.98 6.32 -9.23
N SER A 7 -6.09 5.26 -10.04
CA SER A 7 -6.02 3.88 -9.55
C SER A 7 -4.59 3.41 -9.28
N GLU A 8 -3.59 4.20 -9.68
CA GLU A 8 -2.17 3.88 -9.53
C GLU A 8 -1.39 5.10 -9.05
N ILE A 9 -0.31 4.87 -8.33
CA ILE A 9 0.55 5.95 -7.83
C ILE A 9 2.01 5.50 -7.90
N THR A 10 2.90 6.42 -8.27
CA THR A 10 4.33 6.18 -8.21
C THR A 10 4.83 6.32 -6.77
N VAL A 11 5.98 5.72 -6.46
CA VAL A 11 6.58 5.86 -5.12
C VAL A 11 6.99 7.30 -4.84
N HIS A 12 7.38 8.06 -5.85
CA HIS A 12 7.70 9.48 -5.69
C HIS A 12 6.49 10.29 -5.25
N LYS A 13 5.36 10.09 -5.90
CA LYS A 13 4.11 10.78 -5.55
C LYS A 13 3.60 10.33 -4.18
N LEU A 14 3.70 9.05 -3.88
CA LEU A 14 3.32 8.53 -2.56
C LEU A 14 4.16 9.17 -1.46
N LYS A 15 5.46 9.32 -1.69
CA LYS A 15 6.35 10.03 -0.75
C LYS A 15 5.87 11.46 -0.49
N GLU A 16 5.53 12.20 -1.55
CA GLU A 16 5.00 13.56 -1.41
C GLU A 16 3.74 13.60 -0.55
N LEU A 17 2.77 12.72 -0.84
CA LEU A 17 1.52 12.66 -0.08
C LEU A 17 1.77 12.31 1.38
N ARG A 18 2.70 11.39 1.64
CA ARG A 18 3.05 10.97 3.00
C ARG A 18 3.72 12.10 3.79
N GLU A 19 4.52 12.92 3.14
CA GLU A 19 5.14 14.09 3.78
C GLU A 19 4.11 15.14 4.15
N GLU A 20 3.06 15.32 3.32
CA GLU A 20 1.97 16.24 3.60
C GLU A 20 1.04 15.71 4.70
N ASN A 21 0.82 14.39 4.76
CA ASN A 21 -0.06 13.77 5.73
C ASN A 21 0.50 12.40 6.16
N LYS A 22 1.13 12.35 7.31
CA LYS A 22 1.74 11.13 7.83
C LYS A 22 0.73 10.05 8.23
N LYS A 23 -0.57 10.38 8.23
CA LYS A 23 -1.65 9.45 8.59
C LYS A 23 -2.34 8.81 7.39
N ILE A 24 -1.79 8.96 6.18
CA ILE A 24 -2.35 8.27 5.02
C ILE A 24 -2.30 6.75 5.22
N GLN A 25 -3.29 6.06 4.67
CA GLN A 25 -3.36 4.60 4.77
C GLN A 25 -2.49 3.94 3.70
N ILE A 26 -1.37 3.37 4.09
CA ILE A 26 -0.55 2.53 3.23
C ILE A 26 -0.73 1.10 3.73
N LEU A 27 -1.29 0.25 2.89
CA LEU A 27 -1.60 -1.14 3.22
C LEU A 27 -0.56 -2.06 2.58
N ASP A 28 0.19 -2.76 3.43
CA ASP A 28 1.17 -3.76 3.03
C ASP A 28 0.49 -5.13 3.06
N VAL A 29 0.37 -5.78 1.90
CA VAL A 29 -0.31 -7.08 1.76
C VAL A 29 0.66 -8.26 1.61
N ARG A 30 1.95 -8.02 1.90
CA ARG A 30 2.98 -9.05 1.82
C ARG A 30 2.86 -10.06 2.97
N GLU A 31 3.54 -11.19 2.83
CA GLU A 31 3.59 -12.21 3.86
C GLU A 31 4.37 -11.74 5.10
N ASP A 32 4.17 -12.42 6.23
CA ASP A 32 4.83 -12.09 7.49
C ASP A 32 6.36 -12.13 7.35
N THR A 33 6.88 -13.14 6.65
CA THR A 33 8.33 -13.29 6.43
C THR A 33 8.91 -12.15 5.62
N GLU A 34 8.16 -11.64 4.63
CA GLU A 34 8.58 -10.48 3.83
C GLU A 34 8.62 -9.23 4.71
N ARG A 35 7.59 -9.02 5.52
CA ARG A 35 7.52 -7.87 6.42
C ARG A 35 8.63 -7.91 7.48
N ASP A 36 8.93 -9.08 8.01
CA ASP A 36 10.03 -9.26 8.97
C ASP A 36 11.38 -8.96 8.35
N HIS A 37 11.54 -9.24 7.05
CA HIS A 37 12.76 -8.93 6.31
C HIS A 37 12.99 -7.43 6.21
N ALA A 38 11.97 -6.68 5.82
CA ALA A 38 11.99 -5.22 5.74
C ALA A 38 10.56 -4.69 5.56
N HIS A 39 10.27 -3.52 6.10
CA HIS A 39 8.98 -2.86 5.87
C HIS A 39 9.10 -1.36 6.00
N ILE A 40 8.10 -0.65 5.49
CA ILE A 40 8.01 0.80 5.63
C ILE A 40 7.31 1.10 6.96
N LYS A 41 7.94 1.91 7.78
CA LYS A 41 7.41 2.28 9.10
C LYS A 41 6.07 3.02 8.95
N GLY A 42 5.12 2.70 9.83
CA GLY A 42 3.82 3.35 9.86
C GLY A 42 2.80 2.80 8.88
N THR A 43 3.12 1.71 8.19
CA THR A 43 2.18 1.05 7.29
C THR A 43 1.31 0.04 8.04
N ILE A 44 0.10 -0.19 7.52
CA ILE A 44 -0.82 -1.21 8.02
C ILE A 44 -0.45 -2.54 7.36
N HIS A 45 -0.31 -3.60 8.15
CA HIS A 45 -0.03 -4.93 7.60
C HIS A 45 -1.26 -5.83 7.71
N ILE A 46 -1.80 -6.21 6.56
CA ILE A 46 -2.82 -7.25 6.44
C ILE A 46 -2.41 -8.10 5.25
N LYS A 47 -1.88 -9.28 5.49
CA LYS A 47 -1.40 -10.14 4.39
C LYS A 47 -2.56 -10.62 3.52
N LEU A 48 -2.24 -10.96 2.28
CA LEU A 48 -3.23 -11.31 1.25
C LEU A 48 -4.24 -12.36 1.74
N SER A 49 -3.77 -13.40 2.45
CA SER A 49 -4.64 -14.47 2.94
C SER A 49 -5.62 -14.04 4.02
N GLU A 50 -5.41 -12.88 4.65
CA GLU A 50 -6.25 -12.36 5.73
C GLU A 50 -7.14 -11.20 5.32
N ILE A 51 -6.96 -10.67 4.11
CA ILE A 51 -7.67 -9.46 3.70
C ILE A 51 -9.19 -9.63 3.73
N ALA A 52 -9.70 -10.79 3.34
CA ALA A 52 -11.13 -11.08 3.34
C ALA A 52 -11.76 -11.01 4.73
N ASN A 53 -10.97 -11.30 5.78
CA ASN A 53 -11.46 -11.29 7.15
C ASN A 53 -11.18 -9.98 7.89
N ARG A 54 -10.31 -9.13 7.33
CA ARG A 54 -9.81 -7.95 8.07
C ARG A 54 -9.96 -6.62 7.34
N TYR A 55 -10.51 -6.61 6.11
CA TYR A 55 -10.61 -5.38 5.33
C TYR A 55 -11.45 -4.30 6.01
N THR A 56 -12.37 -4.67 6.89
CA THR A 56 -13.19 -3.70 7.64
C THR A 56 -12.38 -2.88 8.66
N GLU A 57 -11.14 -3.25 8.92
CA GLU A 57 -10.23 -2.44 9.74
C GLU A 57 -9.75 -1.19 9.00
N LEU A 58 -9.92 -1.14 7.67
CA LEU A 58 -9.51 -0.02 6.83
C LEU A 58 -10.60 1.05 6.80
N ASP A 59 -10.17 2.31 6.62
CA ASP A 59 -11.10 3.43 6.46
C ASP A 59 -11.44 3.61 4.98
N GLY A 60 -12.65 3.19 4.58
CA GLY A 60 -13.10 3.25 3.19
C GLY A 60 -13.39 4.65 2.67
N ASP A 61 -13.47 5.66 3.55
CA ASP A 61 -13.70 7.05 3.17
C ASP A 61 -12.43 7.75 2.72
N LYS A 62 -11.27 7.14 2.92
CA LYS A 62 -9.96 7.68 2.57
C LYS A 62 -9.28 6.82 1.52
N ASN A 63 -8.30 7.40 0.82
CA ASN A 63 -7.46 6.61 -0.06
C ASN A 63 -6.76 5.49 0.70
N ILE A 64 -6.68 4.34 0.08
CA ILE A 64 -5.92 3.20 0.59
C ILE A 64 -4.85 2.88 -0.46
N PHE A 65 -3.60 3.14 -0.10
CA PHE A 65 -2.46 2.89 -0.99
C PHE A 65 -1.93 1.49 -0.72
N VAL A 66 -2.21 0.57 -1.64
CA VAL A 66 -1.93 -0.86 -1.44
C VAL A 66 -0.59 -1.21 -2.08
N MET A 67 0.29 -1.84 -1.31
CA MET A 67 1.61 -2.24 -1.83
C MET A 67 1.93 -3.69 -1.49
N CYS A 68 2.69 -4.29 -2.40
CA CYS A 68 3.34 -5.58 -2.18
C CYS A 68 4.81 -5.45 -2.55
N ASN A 69 5.49 -6.53 -2.96
CA ASN A 69 6.91 -6.39 -3.32
C ASN A 69 7.08 -5.59 -4.63
N THR A 70 6.36 -5.95 -5.69
CA THR A 70 6.53 -5.35 -7.02
C THR A 70 5.25 -4.78 -7.65
N GLY A 71 4.11 -4.87 -6.97
CA GLY A 71 2.84 -4.28 -7.43
C GLY A 71 1.82 -5.27 -7.98
N THR A 72 2.13 -6.56 -8.08
CA THR A 72 1.23 -7.57 -8.66
C THR A 72 0.13 -8.03 -7.68
N ARG A 73 0.51 -8.46 -6.48
CA ARG A 73 -0.46 -8.88 -5.45
C ARG A 73 -1.34 -7.72 -5.00
N SER A 74 -0.75 -6.54 -4.88
CA SER A 74 -1.49 -5.33 -4.47
C SER A 74 -2.53 -4.91 -5.49
N GLN A 75 -2.26 -5.12 -6.78
CA GLN A 75 -3.23 -4.85 -7.84
C GLN A 75 -4.48 -5.73 -7.68
N VAL A 76 -4.29 -7.01 -7.38
CA VAL A 76 -5.40 -7.94 -7.13
C VAL A 76 -6.20 -7.51 -5.90
N VAL A 77 -5.52 -7.11 -4.82
CA VAL A 77 -6.17 -6.64 -3.59
C VAL A 77 -6.98 -5.38 -3.85
N CYS A 78 -6.44 -4.42 -4.61
CA CYS A 78 -7.19 -3.20 -4.97
C CYS A 78 -8.49 -3.54 -5.69
N LYS A 79 -8.42 -4.44 -6.64
CA LYS A 79 -9.60 -4.87 -7.41
C LYS A 79 -10.64 -5.51 -6.51
N TRP A 80 -10.20 -6.38 -5.61
CA TRP A 80 -11.08 -7.06 -4.67
C TRP A 80 -11.74 -6.07 -3.69
N LEU A 81 -10.95 -5.15 -3.13
CA LEU A 81 -11.46 -4.13 -2.20
C LEU A 81 -12.51 -3.25 -2.88
N LYS A 82 -12.29 -2.87 -4.13
CA LYS A 82 -13.27 -2.08 -4.89
C LYS A 82 -14.59 -2.85 -5.04
N SER A 83 -14.54 -4.16 -5.22
CA SER A 83 -15.75 -4.99 -5.28
C SER A 83 -16.53 -5.02 -3.97
N LYS A 84 -15.88 -4.67 -2.86
CA LYS A 84 -16.48 -4.57 -1.52
C LYS A 84 -16.88 -3.14 -1.15
N GLY A 85 -16.84 -2.22 -2.10
CA GLY A 85 -17.24 -0.83 -1.88
C GLY A 85 -16.12 0.11 -1.44
N PHE A 86 -14.88 -0.39 -1.33
CA PHE A 86 -13.71 0.42 -1.00
C PHE A 86 -13.14 1.02 -2.29
N MET A 87 -13.82 2.06 -2.80
CA MET A 87 -13.58 2.60 -4.15
C MET A 87 -12.31 3.45 -4.28
N LYS A 88 -11.69 3.82 -3.16
CA LYS A 88 -10.55 4.75 -3.15
C LYS A 88 -9.20 4.03 -3.02
N CYS A 89 -9.15 2.78 -3.47
CA CYS A 89 -7.93 1.99 -3.47
C CYS A 89 -7.02 2.39 -4.63
N VAL A 90 -5.73 2.50 -4.33
CA VAL A 90 -4.69 2.92 -5.28
C VAL A 90 -3.55 1.91 -5.21
N ASN A 91 -3.15 1.36 -6.36
CA ASN A 91 -2.02 0.44 -6.40
C ASN A 91 -0.70 1.21 -6.44
N VAL A 92 0.22 0.88 -5.55
CA VAL A 92 1.57 1.48 -5.55
C VAL A 92 2.43 0.77 -6.59
N LEU A 93 2.72 1.47 -7.67
CA LEU A 93 3.53 0.94 -8.77
C LEU A 93 4.94 0.57 -8.29
N GLY A 94 5.37 -0.64 -8.61
CA GLY A 94 6.68 -1.14 -8.21
C GLY A 94 6.80 -1.52 -6.74
N GLY A 95 5.79 -1.28 -5.92
CA GLY A 95 5.71 -1.70 -4.53
C GLY A 95 6.88 -1.26 -3.66
N ILE A 96 7.17 -2.06 -2.62
CA ILE A 96 8.27 -1.77 -1.71
C ILE A 96 9.64 -1.89 -2.39
N ASP A 97 9.75 -2.68 -3.45
CA ASP A 97 11.01 -2.78 -4.20
C ASP A 97 11.37 -1.44 -4.84
N ALA A 98 10.41 -0.76 -5.47
CA ALA A 98 10.64 0.57 -6.02
C ALA A 98 10.89 1.60 -4.92
N TRP A 99 10.16 1.52 -3.81
CA TRP A 99 10.37 2.39 -2.66
C TRP A 99 11.80 2.26 -2.12
N ALA A 100 12.27 1.04 -1.93
CA ALA A 100 13.63 0.78 -1.44
C ALA A 100 14.70 1.26 -2.42
N ALA A 101 14.46 1.11 -3.72
CA ALA A 101 15.44 1.50 -4.74
C ALA A 101 15.52 3.01 -4.93
N LEU A 102 14.38 3.72 -4.84
CA LEU A 102 14.27 5.11 -5.27
C LEU A 102 14.05 6.10 -4.13
N ILE A 103 13.47 5.67 -3.01
CA ILE A 103 13.08 6.56 -1.92
C ILE A 103 13.94 6.33 -0.67
N ASP A 104 14.03 5.09 -0.19
CA ASP A 104 14.72 4.77 1.06
C ASP A 104 15.63 3.56 0.88
N ARG A 105 16.89 3.82 0.59
CA ARG A 105 17.89 2.78 0.32
C ARG A 105 18.32 1.99 1.55
N GLU A 106 17.89 2.38 2.73
CA GLU A 106 18.12 1.60 3.95
C GLU A 106 17.20 0.39 4.04
N ILE A 107 16.09 0.39 3.29
CA ILE A 107 15.18 -0.76 3.22
C ILE A 107 15.82 -1.85 2.34
N ARG A 108 15.91 -3.05 2.90
CA ARG A 108 16.54 -4.18 2.24
C ARG A 108 15.64 -4.72 1.12
N ARG A 109 16.19 -4.79 -0.09
CA ARG A 109 15.48 -5.39 -1.24
C ARG A 109 15.63 -6.91 -1.21
N TYR A 110 14.67 -7.59 -1.84
CA TYR A 110 14.68 -9.05 -1.91
C TYR A 110 14.04 -9.56 -3.21
#